data_0488af0ede754770b244253c13d9cf0e
#
_entry.id   0488af0ede754770b244253c13d9cf0e
#
_cell.length_a   1.000
_cell.length_b   1.000
_cell.length_c   1.000
_cell.angle_alpha   90.00
_cell.angle_beta   90.00
_cell.angle_gamma   90.00
#
_symmetry.space_group_name_H-M   'P 1'
#
loop_
_entity.id
_entity.type
_entity.pdbx_description
1 polymer ?
#
loop_
_entity_poly.entity_id
_entity_poly.type
_entity_poly.pdbx_seq_one_letter_code
_entity_poly.pdbx_strand_id
1 'polypeptide(L)'
;MLRYIGRRLLQTIPVFFGATFLIFAMVYLMPGDPVAALGGDRGLTEAAAAKIRAEYHLDQPFWMQYLLYLKGVFTLDFGKSFNQQPVIDVMARAFPVTMALAIYALAIESIFGITLGTIAGVRRGGWFDSTILVFSLLLISVPTFVLGFVLQFLLGIKLGILPVTASVSVDFASLTMPAMVLGGVSLAYVIRLTRQSVSENVSADYVRTARAKGLPGGVVMTRHILRNSLIPVATFIGGDLGALMGGAIITEGIFNIHGVGGTLWSAIIKGEPQTVVSVTTVLVLVYIIANLIVDLLYAVLDPRIRYE
;
A
#
# COMPACT_ATOMS: atom_id res chain seq x y z
N MET A 1 8.77 -3.10 27.32
CA MET A 1 7.52 -2.86 26.59
C MET A 1 7.08 -1.40 26.60
N LEU A 2 6.69 -0.80 27.74
CA LEU A 2 6.25 0.60 27.81
C LEU A 2 7.30 1.59 27.27
N ARG A 3 8.57 1.39 27.58
CA ARG A 3 9.67 2.22 27.09
C ARG A 3 9.85 2.12 25.56
N TYR A 4 9.72 0.93 25.00
CA TYR A 4 9.75 0.69 23.55
C TYR A 4 8.57 1.38 22.84
N ILE A 5 7.34 1.17 23.36
CA ILE A 5 6.13 1.82 22.84
C ILE A 5 6.27 3.34 22.89
N GLY A 6 6.71 3.89 24.03
CA GLY A 6 6.93 5.32 24.20
C GLY A 6 7.95 5.88 23.21
N ARG A 7 9.07 5.18 22.99
CA ARG A 7 10.09 5.57 22.00
C ARG A 7 9.54 5.56 20.58
N ARG A 8 8.76 4.53 20.20
CA ARG A 8 8.11 4.42 18.88
C ARG A 8 7.11 5.56 18.64
N LEU A 9 6.27 5.85 19.64
CA LEU A 9 5.33 6.97 19.57
C LEU A 9 6.06 8.31 19.44
N LEU A 10 7.14 8.53 20.20
CA LEU A 10 7.94 9.74 20.05
C LEU A 10 8.60 9.86 18.66
N GLN A 11 9.05 8.76 18.07
CA GLN A 11 9.59 8.74 16.71
C GLN A 11 8.53 9.00 15.64
N THR A 12 7.28 8.68 15.89
CA THR A 12 6.16 8.94 14.98
C THR A 12 5.85 10.44 14.84
N ILE A 13 6.07 11.22 15.90
CA ILE A 13 5.78 12.66 15.92
C ILE A 13 6.56 13.42 14.83
N PRO A 14 7.90 13.38 14.77
CA PRO A 14 8.64 14.09 13.72
C PRO A 14 8.34 13.55 12.32
N VAL A 15 8.05 12.25 12.17
CA VAL A 15 7.65 11.67 10.89
C VAL A 15 6.30 12.24 10.44
N PHE A 16 5.33 12.35 11.33
CA PHE A 16 4.03 12.93 11.02
C PHE A 16 4.15 14.40 10.58
N PHE A 17 4.81 15.25 11.38
CA PHE A 17 4.96 16.66 11.04
C PHE A 17 5.82 16.87 9.79
N GLY A 18 6.89 16.09 9.61
CA GLY A 18 7.74 16.14 8.43
C GLY A 18 6.98 15.73 7.17
N ALA A 19 6.23 14.63 7.22
CA ALA A 19 5.45 14.15 6.08
C ALA A 19 4.32 15.12 5.71
N THR A 20 3.53 15.59 6.69
CA THR A 20 2.44 16.54 6.44
C THR A 20 2.96 17.88 5.89
N PHE A 21 4.08 18.37 6.40
CA PHE A 21 4.72 19.57 5.89
C PHE A 21 5.20 19.40 4.44
N LEU A 22 5.89 18.28 4.13
CA LEU A 22 6.36 18.02 2.78
C LEU A 22 5.21 17.89 1.79
N ILE A 23 4.15 17.13 2.13
CA ILE A 23 2.96 16.98 1.29
C ILE A 23 2.32 18.34 1.03
N PHE A 24 2.09 19.11 2.10
CA PHE A 24 1.51 20.44 2.00
C PHE A 24 2.37 21.34 1.12
N ALA A 25 3.68 21.43 1.39
CA ALA A 25 4.60 22.26 0.64
C ALA A 25 4.67 21.85 -0.85
N MET A 26 4.75 20.56 -1.15
CA MET A 26 4.78 20.08 -2.53
C MET A 26 3.54 20.48 -3.32
N VAL A 27 2.36 20.44 -2.71
CA VAL A 27 1.10 20.76 -3.40
C VAL A 27 0.89 22.27 -3.52
N TYR A 28 1.13 23.03 -2.44
CA TYR A 28 0.83 24.46 -2.42
C TYR A 28 1.95 25.35 -3.00
N LEU A 29 3.18 24.83 -3.14
CA LEU A 29 4.27 25.53 -3.82
C LEU A 29 4.39 25.15 -5.30
N MET A 30 3.56 24.22 -5.80
CA MET A 30 3.53 23.91 -7.23
C MET A 30 3.12 25.15 -8.03
N PRO A 31 3.80 25.42 -9.17
CA PRO A 31 3.42 26.51 -10.03
C PRO A 31 2.02 26.25 -10.63
N GLY A 32 1.15 27.24 -10.52
CA GLY A 32 -0.24 27.20 -11.01
C GLY A 32 -1.20 27.85 -10.04
N ASP A 33 -2.30 28.37 -10.54
CA ASP A 33 -3.40 28.89 -9.69
C ASP A 33 -4.48 27.81 -9.59
N PRO A 34 -4.68 27.18 -8.41
CA PRO A 34 -5.71 26.17 -8.22
C PRO A 34 -7.13 26.69 -8.51
N VAL A 35 -7.33 27.99 -8.33
CA VAL A 35 -8.61 28.65 -8.58
C VAL A 35 -8.86 28.79 -10.08
N ALA A 36 -7.81 29.00 -10.89
CA ALA A 36 -7.93 29.03 -12.34
C ALA A 36 -8.35 27.67 -12.92
N ALA A 37 -7.88 26.56 -12.31
CA ALA A 37 -8.26 25.21 -12.71
C ALA A 37 -9.77 24.93 -12.54
N LEU A 38 -10.43 25.57 -11.58
CA LEU A 38 -11.88 25.47 -11.36
C LEU A 38 -12.70 26.19 -12.45
N GLY A 39 -12.14 27.23 -13.05
CA GLY A 39 -12.82 28.01 -14.09
C GLY A 39 -12.88 27.33 -15.45
N GLY A 40 -12.03 26.31 -15.69
CA GLY A 40 -11.89 25.68 -16.98
C GLY A 40 -11.65 26.70 -18.11
N ASP A 41 -12.06 26.38 -19.32
CA ASP A 41 -11.88 27.24 -20.51
C ASP A 41 -12.63 28.58 -20.44
N ARG A 42 -13.66 28.71 -19.60
CA ARG A 42 -14.46 29.92 -19.48
C ARG A 42 -13.94 30.91 -18.43
N GLY A 43 -12.99 30.49 -17.58
CA GLY A 43 -12.51 31.27 -16.46
C GLY A 43 -13.57 31.53 -15.38
N LEU A 44 -13.15 31.99 -14.24
CA LEU A 44 -14.03 32.45 -13.15
C LEU A 44 -14.08 33.97 -13.15
N THR A 45 -15.22 34.55 -12.74
CA THR A 45 -15.27 35.99 -12.45
C THR A 45 -14.35 36.29 -11.27
N GLU A 46 -13.76 37.51 -11.22
CA GLU A 46 -12.86 37.90 -10.11
C GLU A 46 -13.53 37.74 -8.75
N ALA A 47 -14.82 38.08 -8.63
CA ALA A 47 -15.59 37.92 -7.40
C ALA A 47 -15.73 36.45 -6.98
N ALA A 48 -15.98 35.55 -7.92
CA ALA A 48 -16.03 34.10 -7.66
C ALA A 48 -14.66 33.55 -7.26
N ALA A 49 -13.61 33.96 -7.97
CA ALA A 49 -12.23 33.57 -7.66
C ALA A 49 -11.79 34.05 -6.25
N ALA A 50 -12.11 35.29 -5.90
CA ALA A 50 -11.82 35.84 -4.57
C ALA A 50 -12.56 35.08 -3.46
N LYS A 51 -13.82 34.72 -3.68
CA LYS A 51 -14.61 33.92 -2.72
C LYS A 51 -13.99 32.53 -2.51
N ILE A 52 -13.57 31.87 -3.58
CA ILE A 52 -12.91 30.55 -3.53
C ILE A 52 -11.56 30.66 -2.81
N ARG A 53 -10.73 31.68 -3.13
CA ARG A 53 -9.46 31.89 -2.43
C ARG A 53 -9.66 32.08 -0.93
N ALA A 54 -10.68 32.84 -0.52
CA ALA A 54 -11.01 33.02 0.90
C ALA A 54 -11.53 31.73 1.55
N GLU A 55 -12.38 30.97 0.87
CA GLU A 55 -12.93 29.69 1.39
C GLU A 55 -11.84 28.64 1.62
N TYR A 56 -10.83 28.58 0.73
CA TYR A 56 -9.70 27.65 0.85
C TYR A 56 -8.46 28.25 1.52
N HIS A 57 -8.59 29.46 2.10
CA HIS A 57 -7.51 30.19 2.77
C HIS A 57 -6.26 30.43 1.92
N LEU A 58 -6.40 30.46 0.59
CA LEU A 58 -5.29 30.67 -0.35
C LEU A 58 -4.79 32.13 -0.35
N ASP A 59 -5.53 33.05 0.26
CA ASP A 59 -5.19 34.45 0.51
C ASP A 59 -4.23 34.65 1.70
N GLN A 60 -4.05 33.61 2.52
CA GLN A 60 -3.21 33.68 3.73
C GLN A 60 -1.73 33.38 3.40
N PRO A 61 -0.78 33.86 4.24
CA PRO A 61 0.62 33.46 4.12
C PRO A 61 0.78 31.93 4.25
N PHE A 62 1.75 31.36 3.53
CA PHE A 62 2.00 29.90 3.48
C PHE A 62 2.01 29.22 4.85
N TRP A 63 2.68 29.81 5.84
CA TRP A 63 2.75 29.26 7.19
C TRP A 63 1.39 29.23 7.90
N MET A 64 0.56 30.25 7.66
CA MET A 64 -0.79 30.29 8.23
C MET A 64 -1.68 29.23 7.57
N GLN A 65 -1.57 29.05 6.25
CA GLN A 65 -2.26 27.98 5.54
C GLN A 65 -1.88 26.60 6.10
N TYR A 66 -0.59 26.35 6.35
CA TYR A 66 -0.13 25.08 6.94
C TYR A 66 -0.66 24.87 8.36
N LEU A 67 -0.69 25.93 9.21
CA LEU A 67 -1.25 25.82 10.56
C LEU A 67 -2.76 25.56 10.55
N LEU A 68 -3.51 26.20 9.66
CA LEU A 68 -4.94 25.96 9.48
C LEU A 68 -5.19 24.52 8.97
N TYR A 69 -4.39 24.05 8.04
CA TYR A 69 -4.43 22.68 7.59
C TYR A 69 -4.15 21.68 8.73
N LEU A 70 -3.10 21.88 9.53
CA LEU A 70 -2.83 21.03 10.70
C LEU A 70 -3.99 21.04 11.70
N LYS A 71 -4.56 22.21 11.96
CA LYS A 71 -5.77 22.30 12.81
C LYS A 71 -6.88 21.42 12.24
N GLY A 72 -7.13 21.47 10.93
CA GLY A 72 -8.11 20.63 10.26
C GLY A 72 -7.81 19.14 10.43
N VAL A 73 -6.55 18.71 10.29
CA VAL A 73 -6.14 17.32 10.51
C VAL A 73 -6.48 16.85 11.93
N PHE A 74 -6.20 17.67 12.97
CA PHE A 74 -6.49 17.31 14.35
C PHE A 74 -7.97 17.37 14.72
N THR A 75 -8.77 18.17 14.00
CA THR A 75 -10.22 18.26 14.19
C THR A 75 -11.02 17.37 13.24
N LEU A 76 -10.34 16.59 12.38
CA LEU A 76 -10.93 15.76 11.33
C LEU A 76 -11.75 16.58 10.30
N ASP A 77 -11.46 17.86 10.20
CA ASP A 77 -12.00 18.75 9.18
C ASP A 77 -11.00 18.90 8.03
N PHE A 78 -11.13 18.03 7.04
CA PHE A 78 -10.28 18.02 5.86
C PHE A 78 -10.76 18.97 4.75
N GLY A 79 -11.72 19.84 5.05
CA GLY A 79 -12.32 20.74 4.10
C GLY A 79 -13.24 20.05 3.11
N LYS A 80 -13.54 20.75 2.00
CA LYS A 80 -14.44 20.27 0.95
C LYS A 80 -13.69 20.07 -0.36
N SER A 81 -14.14 19.06 -1.13
CA SER A 81 -13.72 18.88 -2.50
C SER A 81 -14.32 19.97 -3.42
N PHE A 82 -13.87 20.06 -4.65
CA PHE A 82 -14.45 20.98 -5.64
C PHE A 82 -15.95 20.73 -5.88
N ASN A 83 -16.43 19.52 -5.64
CA ASN A 83 -17.86 19.19 -5.70
C ASN A 83 -18.63 19.58 -4.41
N GLN A 84 -18.04 20.37 -3.53
CA GLN A 84 -18.63 20.82 -2.25
C GLN A 84 -18.96 19.67 -1.27
N GLN A 85 -18.45 18.46 -1.49
CA GLN A 85 -18.58 17.34 -0.56
C GLN A 85 -17.47 17.41 0.49
N PRO A 86 -17.77 17.15 1.79
CA PRO A 86 -16.72 17.01 2.79
C PRO A 86 -15.73 15.90 2.38
N VAL A 87 -14.45 16.20 2.39
CA VAL A 87 -13.40 15.23 1.97
C VAL A 87 -13.41 14.00 2.87
N ILE A 88 -13.73 14.17 4.16
CA ILE A 88 -13.85 13.05 5.11
C ILE A 88 -14.93 12.04 4.66
N ASP A 89 -16.07 12.50 4.16
CA ASP A 89 -17.16 11.62 3.71
C ASP A 89 -16.78 10.88 2.43
N VAL A 90 -16.05 11.55 1.53
CA VAL A 90 -15.52 10.93 0.31
C VAL A 90 -14.53 9.82 0.69
N MET A 91 -13.61 10.09 1.61
CA MET A 91 -12.63 9.11 2.09
C MET A 91 -13.30 7.94 2.83
N ALA A 92 -14.29 8.21 3.69
CA ALA A 92 -15.01 7.17 4.43
C ALA A 92 -15.70 6.15 3.51
N ARG A 93 -16.19 6.59 2.34
CA ARG A 93 -16.77 5.70 1.32
C ARG A 93 -15.71 4.97 0.50
N ALA A 94 -14.59 5.62 0.21
CA ALA A 94 -13.51 5.07 -0.61
C ALA A 94 -12.61 4.09 0.17
N PHE A 95 -12.41 4.31 1.46
CA PHE A 95 -11.47 3.55 2.30
C PHE A 95 -11.76 2.04 2.34
N PRO A 96 -13.02 1.56 2.50
CA PRO A 96 -13.32 0.13 2.49
C PRO A 96 -12.93 -0.55 1.17
N VAL A 97 -13.02 0.16 0.04
CA VAL A 97 -12.68 -0.36 -1.29
C VAL A 97 -11.16 -0.58 -1.40
N THR A 98 -10.37 0.42 -1.05
CA THR A 98 -8.90 0.31 -1.02
C THR A 98 -8.44 -0.75 -0.03
N MET A 99 -9.05 -0.84 1.14
CA MET A 99 -8.74 -1.87 2.14
C MET A 99 -9.05 -3.27 1.61
N ALA A 100 -10.20 -3.47 0.97
CA ALA A 100 -10.54 -4.74 0.36
C ALA A 100 -9.54 -5.14 -0.74
N LEU A 101 -9.14 -4.18 -1.60
CA LEU A 101 -8.12 -4.39 -2.63
C LEU A 101 -6.77 -4.77 -2.01
N ALA A 102 -6.31 -4.03 -0.98
CA ALA A 102 -5.04 -4.28 -0.31
C ALA A 102 -5.03 -5.65 0.39
N ILE A 103 -6.10 -6.02 1.10
CA ILE A 103 -6.23 -7.34 1.74
C ILE A 103 -6.24 -8.45 0.68
N TYR A 104 -6.91 -8.25 -0.45
CA TYR A 104 -6.94 -9.24 -1.51
C TYR A 104 -5.57 -9.41 -2.17
N ALA A 105 -4.85 -8.31 -2.43
CA ALA A 105 -3.46 -8.34 -2.91
C ALA A 105 -2.54 -9.06 -1.92
N LEU A 106 -2.66 -8.74 -0.62
CA LEU A 106 -1.90 -9.37 0.47
C LEU A 106 -2.18 -10.89 0.54
N ALA A 107 -3.44 -11.30 0.32
CA ALA A 107 -3.79 -12.73 0.28
C ALA A 107 -3.15 -13.44 -0.91
N ILE A 108 -3.20 -12.83 -2.11
CA ILE A 108 -2.57 -13.37 -3.33
C ILE A 108 -1.06 -13.52 -3.12
N GLU A 109 -0.36 -12.46 -2.70
CA GLU A 109 1.09 -12.51 -2.51
C GLU A 109 1.51 -13.49 -1.42
N SER A 110 0.74 -13.58 -0.32
CA SER A 110 1.03 -14.50 0.78
C SER A 110 0.86 -15.95 0.35
N ILE A 111 -0.29 -16.29 -0.25
CA ILE A 111 -0.60 -17.67 -0.64
C ILE A 111 0.35 -18.16 -1.72
N PHE A 112 0.47 -17.42 -2.82
CA PHE A 112 1.31 -17.80 -3.94
C PHE A 112 2.79 -17.63 -3.64
N GLY A 113 3.17 -16.56 -2.93
CA GLY A 113 4.55 -16.27 -2.57
C GLY A 113 5.14 -17.32 -1.64
N ILE A 114 4.42 -17.67 -0.57
CA ILE A 114 4.85 -18.71 0.36
C ILE A 114 4.89 -20.08 -0.33
N THR A 115 3.87 -20.41 -1.10
CA THR A 115 3.77 -21.71 -1.77
C THR A 115 4.90 -21.89 -2.81
N LEU A 116 5.03 -20.96 -3.74
CA LEU A 116 6.03 -21.00 -4.80
C LEU A 116 7.46 -20.90 -4.22
N GLY A 117 7.67 -20.00 -3.25
CA GLY A 117 8.94 -19.86 -2.56
C GLY A 117 9.35 -21.10 -1.79
N THR A 118 8.39 -21.78 -1.13
CA THR A 118 8.66 -23.04 -0.42
C THR A 118 9.09 -24.15 -1.39
N ILE A 119 8.34 -24.34 -2.48
CA ILE A 119 8.67 -25.38 -3.48
C ILE A 119 10.03 -25.09 -4.11
N ALA A 120 10.31 -23.85 -4.47
CA ALA A 120 11.59 -23.42 -5.03
C ALA A 120 12.75 -23.62 -4.01
N GLY A 121 12.54 -23.27 -2.74
CA GLY A 121 13.54 -23.41 -1.67
C GLY A 121 13.90 -24.86 -1.38
N VAL A 122 12.91 -25.77 -1.39
CA VAL A 122 13.14 -27.22 -1.22
C VAL A 122 13.85 -27.84 -2.44
N ARG A 123 13.53 -27.34 -3.65
CA ARG A 123 14.10 -27.81 -4.92
C ARG A 123 15.24 -26.93 -5.42
N ARG A 124 16.00 -26.34 -4.53
CA ARG A 124 17.08 -25.40 -4.85
C ARG A 124 18.03 -25.98 -5.91
N GLY A 125 18.35 -25.18 -6.94
CA GLY A 125 19.24 -25.55 -8.05
C GLY A 125 18.56 -26.36 -9.16
N GLY A 126 17.25 -26.69 -9.01
CA GLY A 126 16.48 -27.35 -10.06
C GLY A 126 15.87 -26.37 -11.07
N TRP A 127 15.35 -26.92 -12.17
CA TRP A 127 14.70 -26.10 -13.21
C TRP A 127 13.53 -25.26 -12.70
N PHE A 128 12.74 -25.82 -11.78
CA PHE A 128 11.60 -25.13 -11.17
C PHE A 128 12.05 -23.91 -10.36
N ASP A 129 13.13 -24.07 -9.58
CA ASP A 129 13.75 -22.98 -8.82
C ASP A 129 14.20 -21.85 -9.75
N SER A 130 14.93 -22.20 -10.82
CA SER A 130 15.38 -21.22 -11.83
C SER A 130 14.21 -20.50 -12.51
N THR A 131 13.16 -21.23 -12.88
CA THR A 131 11.96 -20.65 -13.52
C THR A 131 11.25 -19.67 -12.58
N ILE A 132 11.05 -20.02 -11.31
CA ILE A 132 10.42 -19.15 -10.33
C ILE A 132 11.26 -17.89 -10.05
N LEU A 133 12.59 -18.03 -10.01
CA LEU A 133 13.48 -16.87 -9.89
C LEU A 133 13.38 -15.93 -11.09
N VAL A 134 13.39 -16.46 -12.31
CA VAL A 134 13.21 -15.66 -13.54
C VAL A 134 11.84 -14.97 -13.53
N PHE A 135 10.79 -15.70 -13.19
CA PHE A 135 9.44 -15.13 -13.06
C PHE A 135 9.40 -13.99 -12.05
N SER A 136 10.02 -14.17 -10.86
CA SER A 136 10.10 -13.11 -9.83
C SER A 136 10.86 -11.89 -10.34
N LEU A 137 11.94 -12.07 -11.09
CA LEU A 137 12.70 -10.98 -11.68
C LEU A 137 11.88 -10.21 -12.72
N LEU A 138 11.12 -10.91 -13.56
CA LEU A 138 10.24 -10.29 -14.55
C LEU A 138 9.17 -9.44 -13.87
N LEU A 139 8.53 -9.93 -12.79
CA LEU A 139 7.53 -9.16 -12.05
C LEU A 139 8.10 -7.86 -11.46
N ILE A 140 9.32 -7.89 -10.94
CA ILE A 140 9.97 -6.68 -10.38
C ILE A 140 10.42 -5.72 -11.48
N SER A 141 10.84 -6.25 -12.63
CA SER A 141 11.40 -5.45 -13.73
C SER A 141 10.34 -4.68 -14.53
N VAL A 142 9.09 -5.15 -14.50
CA VAL A 142 7.99 -4.52 -15.24
C VAL A 142 7.32 -3.46 -14.36
N PRO A 143 7.22 -2.20 -14.82
CA PRO A 143 6.45 -1.19 -14.09
C PRO A 143 5.00 -1.62 -13.86
N THR A 144 4.46 -1.37 -12.67
CA THR A 144 3.13 -1.82 -12.25
C THR A 144 2.02 -1.40 -13.21
N PHE A 145 2.09 -0.18 -13.77
CA PHE A 145 1.12 0.28 -14.75
C PHE A 145 1.18 -0.51 -16.07
N VAL A 146 2.39 -0.91 -16.51
CA VAL A 146 2.54 -1.75 -17.71
C VAL A 146 1.92 -3.12 -17.45
N LEU A 147 2.20 -3.72 -16.29
CA LEU A 147 1.59 -4.98 -15.88
C LEU A 147 0.06 -4.87 -15.87
N GLY A 148 -0.48 -3.76 -15.35
CA GLY A 148 -1.90 -3.46 -15.36
C GLY A 148 -2.51 -3.50 -16.76
N PHE A 149 -1.95 -2.74 -17.70
CA PHE A 149 -2.44 -2.70 -19.08
C PHE A 149 -2.28 -4.04 -19.80
N VAL A 150 -1.17 -4.76 -19.56
CA VAL A 150 -0.96 -6.11 -20.12
C VAL A 150 -2.03 -7.08 -19.63
N LEU A 151 -2.34 -7.09 -18.34
CA LEU A 151 -3.38 -7.95 -17.79
C LEU A 151 -4.79 -7.56 -18.29
N GLN A 152 -5.10 -6.26 -18.37
CA GLN A 152 -6.36 -5.79 -18.96
C GLN A 152 -6.51 -6.26 -20.39
N PHE A 153 -5.44 -6.16 -21.20
CA PHE A 153 -5.46 -6.60 -22.59
C PHE A 153 -5.61 -8.11 -22.72
N LEU A 154 -4.79 -8.88 -21.98
CA LEU A 154 -4.78 -10.33 -22.10
C LEU A 154 -6.00 -10.98 -21.46
N LEU A 155 -6.27 -10.69 -20.19
CA LEU A 155 -7.33 -11.36 -19.43
C LEU A 155 -8.70 -10.71 -19.63
N GLY A 156 -8.74 -9.39 -19.80
CA GLY A 156 -9.97 -8.65 -19.98
C GLY A 156 -10.47 -8.62 -21.42
N ILE A 157 -9.63 -8.16 -22.36
CA ILE A 157 -10.07 -7.94 -23.74
C ILE A 157 -9.92 -9.22 -24.58
N LYS A 158 -8.73 -9.85 -24.57
CA LYS A 158 -8.45 -10.96 -25.48
C LYS A 158 -9.08 -12.27 -25.04
N LEU A 159 -9.04 -12.60 -23.74
CA LEU A 159 -9.60 -13.83 -23.18
C LEU A 159 -11.03 -13.64 -22.63
N GLY A 160 -11.42 -12.41 -22.25
CA GLY A 160 -12.75 -12.11 -21.73
C GLY A 160 -13.11 -12.81 -20.40
N ILE A 161 -12.10 -13.20 -19.60
CA ILE A 161 -12.29 -13.95 -18.35
C ILE A 161 -12.45 -13.08 -17.12
N LEU A 162 -11.96 -11.84 -17.15
CA LEU A 162 -12.07 -10.89 -16.05
C LEU A 162 -12.49 -9.51 -16.58
N PRO A 163 -13.24 -8.72 -15.79
CA PRO A 163 -13.66 -7.38 -16.20
C PRO A 163 -12.46 -6.43 -16.33
N VAL A 164 -12.42 -5.66 -17.40
CA VAL A 164 -11.32 -4.71 -17.70
C VAL A 164 -11.22 -3.58 -16.69
N THR A 165 -12.37 -3.10 -16.19
CA THR A 165 -12.48 -2.04 -15.20
C THR A 165 -13.41 -2.47 -14.08
N ALA A 166 -13.26 -1.86 -12.91
CA ALA A 166 -14.16 -2.11 -11.80
C ALA A 166 -15.58 -1.62 -12.13
N SER A 167 -16.57 -2.40 -11.72
CA SER A 167 -17.98 -2.02 -11.71
C SER A 167 -18.25 -1.04 -10.57
N VAL A 168 -19.41 -0.36 -10.61
CA VAL A 168 -19.90 0.49 -9.52
C VAL A 168 -20.07 -0.33 -8.22
N SER A 169 -20.47 -1.60 -8.33
CA SER A 169 -20.43 -2.57 -7.25
C SER A 169 -19.08 -3.31 -7.29
N VAL A 170 -18.27 -3.09 -6.29
CA VAL A 170 -16.96 -3.75 -6.17
C VAL A 170 -17.19 -5.22 -5.77
N ASP A 171 -16.98 -6.13 -6.71
CA ASP A 171 -17.01 -7.57 -6.50
C ASP A 171 -15.61 -8.20 -6.59
N PHE A 172 -15.49 -9.47 -6.19
CA PHE A 172 -14.21 -10.17 -6.23
C PHE A 172 -13.62 -10.29 -7.64
N ALA A 173 -14.47 -10.47 -8.67
CA ALA A 173 -13.98 -10.60 -10.04
C ALA A 173 -13.35 -9.30 -10.53
N SER A 174 -13.97 -8.15 -10.23
CA SER A 174 -13.45 -6.82 -10.60
C SER A 174 -12.18 -6.43 -9.84
N LEU A 175 -11.98 -6.95 -8.62
CA LEU A 175 -10.75 -6.72 -7.84
C LEU A 175 -9.60 -7.67 -8.18
N THR A 176 -9.84 -8.78 -8.89
CA THR A 176 -8.82 -9.80 -9.11
C THR A 176 -7.62 -9.29 -9.90
N MET A 177 -7.83 -8.69 -11.08
CA MET A 177 -6.71 -8.12 -11.84
C MET A 177 -5.99 -6.98 -11.11
N PRO A 178 -6.70 -5.99 -10.52
CA PRO A 178 -6.07 -4.97 -9.69
C PRO A 178 -5.24 -5.55 -8.53
N ALA A 179 -5.75 -6.57 -7.83
CA ALA A 179 -5.03 -7.21 -6.74
C ALA A 179 -3.76 -7.95 -7.20
N MET A 180 -3.81 -8.61 -8.37
CA MET A 180 -2.63 -9.24 -8.99
C MET A 180 -1.57 -8.20 -9.37
N VAL A 181 -1.97 -7.05 -9.87
CA VAL A 181 -1.05 -5.95 -10.24
C VAL A 181 -0.45 -5.33 -8.98
N LEU A 182 -1.29 -4.99 -8.01
CA LEU A 182 -0.87 -4.35 -6.78
C LEU A 182 0.08 -5.24 -5.97
N GLY A 183 -0.27 -6.51 -5.79
CA GLY A 183 0.55 -7.49 -5.07
C GLY A 183 1.69 -8.09 -5.90
N GLY A 184 1.80 -7.79 -7.20
CA GLY A 184 2.75 -8.47 -8.09
C GLY A 184 4.22 -8.27 -7.71
N VAL A 185 4.60 -7.05 -7.34
CA VAL A 185 5.98 -6.75 -6.89
C VAL A 185 6.25 -7.41 -5.54
N SER A 186 5.34 -7.26 -4.59
CA SER A 186 5.46 -7.85 -3.25
C SER A 186 5.45 -9.38 -3.32
N LEU A 187 4.65 -9.99 -4.20
CA LEU A 187 4.68 -11.42 -4.49
C LEU A 187 6.09 -11.91 -4.83
N ALA A 188 6.79 -11.18 -5.70
CA ALA A 188 8.16 -11.54 -6.07
C ALA A 188 9.14 -11.48 -4.89
N TYR A 189 8.98 -10.48 -3.99
CA TYR A 189 9.75 -10.40 -2.76
C TYR A 189 9.43 -11.55 -1.81
N VAL A 190 8.16 -11.86 -1.59
CA VAL A 190 7.72 -12.99 -0.72
C VAL A 190 8.24 -14.32 -1.26
N ILE A 191 8.18 -14.56 -2.58
CA ILE A 191 8.76 -15.76 -3.22
C ILE A 191 10.24 -15.90 -2.87
N ARG A 192 11.03 -14.85 -3.11
CA ARG A 192 12.49 -14.87 -2.92
C ARG A 192 12.87 -15.02 -1.45
N LEU A 193 12.20 -14.30 -0.57
CA LEU A 193 12.44 -14.36 0.87
C LEU A 193 12.09 -15.74 1.43
N THR A 194 10.93 -16.30 1.05
CA THR A 194 10.51 -17.65 1.44
C THR A 194 11.48 -18.70 0.92
N ARG A 195 11.85 -18.61 -0.38
CA ARG A 195 12.81 -19.53 -0.99
C ARG A 195 14.14 -19.54 -0.25
N GLN A 196 14.69 -18.36 0.03
CA GLN A 196 15.97 -18.24 0.73
C GLN A 196 15.89 -18.86 2.12
N SER A 197 14.90 -18.45 2.91
CA SER A 197 14.74 -18.93 4.28
C SER A 197 14.46 -20.43 4.35
N VAL A 198 13.66 -20.98 3.44
CA VAL A 198 13.43 -22.44 3.36
C VAL A 198 14.71 -23.18 2.98
N SER A 199 15.46 -22.69 1.99
CA SER A 199 16.72 -23.30 1.55
C SER A 199 17.78 -23.35 2.67
N GLU A 200 17.86 -22.33 3.52
CA GLU A 200 18.75 -22.30 4.68
C GLU A 200 18.30 -23.30 5.75
N ASN A 201 17.01 -23.30 6.06
CA ASN A 201 16.46 -24.16 7.11
C ASN A 201 16.47 -25.66 6.74
N VAL A 202 16.31 -26.02 5.47
CA VAL A 202 16.35 -27.45 5.01
C VAL A 202 17.67 -28.12 5.35
N SER A 203 18.78 -27.41 5.37
CA SER A 203 20.14 -27.91 5.67
C SER A 203 20.57 -27.72 7.12
N ALA A 204 19.73 -27.11 7.97
CA ALA A 204 20.05 -26.83 9.37
C ALA A 204 20.19 -28.09 10.22
N ASP A 205 21.06 -28.06 11.25
CA ASP A 205 21.37 -29.20 12.10
C ASP A 205 20.17 -29.73 12.88
N TYR A 206 19.27 -28.87 13.29
CA TYR A 206 18.04 -29.30 13.98
C TYR A 206 17.10 -30.09 13.04
N VAL A 207 17.15 -29.82 11.73
CA VAL A 207 16.40 -30.61 10.72
C VAL A 207 17.06 -31.95 10.48
N ARG A 208 18.40 -32.02 10.46
CA ARG A 208 19.12 -33.29 10.42
C ARG A 208 18.81 -34.17 11.62
N THR A 209 18.79 -33.54 12.83
CA THR A 209 18.43 -34.24 14.07
C THR A 209 16.99 -34.78 14.02
N ALA A 210 16.03 -33.97 13.51
CA ALA A 210 14.64 -34.39 13.37
C ALA A 210 14.49 -35.60 12.44
N ARG A 211 15.22 -35.60 11.32
CA ARG A 211 15.26 -36.73 10.39
C ARG A 211 15.93 -37.97 10.99
N ALA A 212 17.05 -37.80 11.72
CA ALA A 212 17.74 -38.91 12.42
C ALA A 212 16.87 -39.57 13.48
N LYS A 213 15.95 -38.82 14.10
CA LYS A 213 14.92 -39.33 15.03
C LYS A 213 13.76 -40.05 14.33
N GLY A 214 13.77 -40.21 13.02
CA GLY A 214 12.77 -40.93 12.24
C GLY A 214 11.45 -40.16 12.06
N LEU A 215 11.42 -38.85 12.23
CA LEU A 215 10.20 -38.06 12.02
C LEU A 215 9.77 -38.09 10.54
N PRO A 216 8.46 -38.26 10.25
CA PRO A 216 7.94 -38.24 8.89
C PRO A 216 8.27 -36.91 8.19
N GLY A 217 8.58 -36.98 6.88
CA GLY A 217 8.98 -35.81 6.08
C GLY A 217 8.02 -34.64 6.15
N GLY A 218 6.70 -34.89 6.16
CA GLY A 218 5.67 -33.85 6.32
C GLY A 218 5.75 -33.13 7.68
N VAL A 219 6.03 -33.85 8.75
CA VAL A 219 6.22 -33.27 10.11
C VAL A 219 7.48 -32.43 10.15
N VAL A 220 8.58 -32.92 9.57
CA VAL A 220 9.84 -32.17 9.44
C VAL A 220 9.60 -30.88 8.66
N MET A 221 8.88 -30.96 7.53
CA MET A 221 8.57 -29.79 6.70
C MET A 221 7.75 -28.76 7.48
N THR A 222 6.60 -29.13 8.05
CA THR A 222 5.66 -28.18 8.65
C THR A 222 6.14 -27.63 9.99
N ARG A 223 6.67 -28.50 10.89
CA ARG A 223 7.02 -28.09 12.25
C ARG A 223 8.46 -27.57 12.39
N HIS A 224 9.39 -28.05 11.58
CA HIS A 224 10.80 -27.70 11.73
C HIS A 224 11.30 -26.74 10.66
N ILE A 225 10.90 -26.92 9.38
CA ILE A 225 11.37 -26.06 8.31
C ILE A 225 10.46 -24.83 8.16
N LEU A 226 9.18 -25.01 7.79
CA LEU A 226 8.28 -23.89 7.49
C LEU A 226 8.09 -22.95 8.68
N ARG A 227 7.88 -23.48 9.88
CA ARG A 227 7.67 -22.66 11.08
C ARG A 227 8.79 -21.63 11.27
N ASN A 228 10.04 -22.04 11.07
CA ASN A 228 11.18 -21.14 11.23
C ASN A 228 11.40 -20.26 9.99
N SER A 229 11.17 -20.83 8.81
CA SER A 229 11.34 -20.09 7.54
C SER A 229 10.31 -18.98 7.35
N LEU A 230 9.12 -19.10 7.94
CA LEU A 230 8.07 -18.11 7.78
C LEU A 230 8.21 -16.91 8.74
N ILE A 231 9.11 -16.93 9.71
CA ILE A 231 9.32 -15.79 10.63
C ILE A 231 9.67 -14.51 9.84
N PRO A 232 10.73 -14.46 9.02
CA PRO A 232 11.05 -13.27 8.25
C PRO A 232 9.98 -12.93 7.19
N VAL A 233 9.29 -13.94 6.66
CA VAL A 233 8.21 -13.76 5.68
C VAL A 233 6.99 -13.09 6.30
N ALA A 234 6.56 -13.57 7.47
CA ALA A 234 5.45 -12.97 8.22
C ALA A 234 5.76 -11.52 8.63
N THR A 235 7.02 -11.26 8.96
CA THR A 235 7.56 -9.92 9.21
C THR A 235 7.33 -9.00 8.01
N PHE A 236 7.75 -9.42 6.84
CA PHE A 236 7.59 -8.67 5.60
C PHE A 236 6.12 -8.43 5.28
N ILE A 237 5.31 -9.50 5.22
CA ILE A 237 3.87 -9.44 4.92
C ILE A 237 3.12 -8.53 5.90
N GLY A 238 3.47 -8.59 7.19
CA GLY A 238 2.86 -7.72 8.21
C GLY A 238 3.09 -6.23 7.95
N GLY A 239 4.27 -5.85 7.47
CA GLY A 239 4.60 -4.45 7.11
C GLY A 239 4.05 -4.02 5.75
N ASP A 240 3.76 -4.96 4.85
CA ASP A 240 3.44 -4.64 3.46
C ASP A 240 2.03 -4.09 3.25
N LEU A 241 1.08 -4.37 4.16
CA LEU A 241 -0.30 -3.87 4.05
C LEU A 241 -0.36 -2.34 3.90
N GLY A 242 0.42 -1.61 4.68
CA GLY A 242 0.49 -0.15 4.57
C GLY A 242 1.08 0.31 3.23
N ALA A 243 2.09 -0.39 2.73
CA ALA A 243 2.71 -0.10 1.44
C ALA A 243 1.75 -0.39 0.27
N LEU A 244 0.98 -1.49 0.33
CA LEU A 244 -0.06 -1.82 -0.65
C LEU A 244 -1.14 -0.74 -0.71
N MET A 245 -1.58 -0.20 0.41
CA MET A 245 -2.55 0.91 0.43
C MET A 245 -1.99 2.17 -0.24
N GLY A 246 -0.71 2.52 -0.01
CA GLY A 246 -0.04 3.62 -0.70
C GLY A 246 0.17 3.35 -2.20
N GLY A 247 0.50 2.13 -2.58
CA GLY A 247 0.68 1.69 -3.97
C GLY A 247 -0.62 1.56 -4.78
N ALA A 248 -1.77 1.54 -4.12
CA ALA A 248 -3.07 1.39 -4.77
C ALA A 248 -3.43 2.55 -5.70
N ILE A 249 -2.84 3.75 -5.55
CA ILE A 249 -3.18 4.96 -6.31
C ILE A 249 -3.16 4.71 -7.83
N ILE A 250 -2.03 4.19 -8.33
CA ILE A 250 -1.86 3.93 -9.77
C ILE A 250 -2.76 2.79 -10.22
N THR A 251 -2.84 1.73 -9.43
CA THR A 251 -3.66 0.55 -9.74
C THR A 251 -5.14 0.92 -9.78
N GLU A 252 -5.64 1.63 -8.79
CA GLU A 252 -7.03 2.10 -8.76
C GLU A 252 -7.34 3.06 -9.91
N GLY A 253 -6.40 3.95 -10.26
CA GLY A 253 -6.54 4.83 -11.41
C GLY A 253 -6.68 4.08 -12.73
N ILE A 254 -5.84 3.06 -12.98
CA ILE A 254 -5.86 2.26 -14.22
C ILE A 254 -7.14 1.44 -14.34
N PHE A 255 -7.57 0.82 -13.25
CA PHE A 255 -8.75 -0.05 -13.23
C PHE A 255 -10.06 0.69 -12.93
N ASN A 256 -10.02 2.03 -12.82
CA ASN A 256 -11.16 2.88 -12.50
C ASN A 256 -11.88 2.44 -11.21
N ILE A 257 -11.10 2.13 -10.17
CA ILE A 257 -11.61 1.76 -8.86
C ILE A 257 -11.86 3.03 -8.04
N HIS A 258 -13.04 3.16 -7.46
CA HIS A 258 -13.43 4.30 -6.64
C HIS A 258 -13.00 4.15 -5.17
N GLY A 259 -11.72 3.86 -4.95
CA GLY A 259 -11.08 3.83 -3.65
C GLY A 259 -10.39 5.14 -3.31
N VAL A 260 -9.60 5.13 -2.23
CA VAL A 260 -8.84 6.30 -1.76
C VAL A 260 -7.78 6.70 -2.78
N GLY A 261 -7.09 5.73 -3.37
CA GLY A 261 -6.10 5.96 -4.44
C GLY A 261 -6.75 6.52 -5.70
N GLY A 262 -7.89 6.00 -6.12
CA GLY A 262 -8.66 6.51 -7.26
C GLY A 262 -9.20 7.93 -7.02
N THR A 263 -9.61 8.22 -5.78
CA THR A 263 -9.99 9.58 -5.36
C THR A 263 -8.80 10.54 -5.48
N LEU A 264 -7.63 10.14 -4.97
CA LEU A 264 -6.41 10.92 -5.07
C LEU A 264 -5.98 11.12 -6.54
N TRP A 265 -6.01 10.06 -7.35
CA TRP A 265 -5.74 10.13 -8.78
C TRP A 265 -6.64 11.15 -9.48
N SER A 266 -7.95 11.09 -9.23
CA SER A 266 -8.93 12.03 -9.78
C SER A 266 -8.67 13.46 -9.32
N ALA A 267 -8.34 13.67 -8.05
CA ALA A 267 -8.04 14.99 -7.49
C ALA A 267 -6.78 15.61 -8.10
N ILE A 268 -5.73 14.80 -8.33
CA ILE A 268 -4.49 15.24 -8.99
C ILE A 268 -4.79 15.71 -10.43
N ILE A 269 -5.53 14.92 -11.21
CA ILE A 269 -5.87 15.27 -12.60
C ILE A 269 -6.73 16.53 -12.66
N LYS A 270 -7.64 16.72 -11.71
CA LYS A 270 -8.52 17.91 -11.64
C LYS A 270 -7.82 19.12 -11.03
N GLY A 271 -6.60 18.98 -10.51
CA GLY A 271 -5.89 20.07 -9.86
C GLY A 271 -6.57 20.53 -8.54
N GLU A 272 -7.09 19.60 -7.74
CA GLU A 272 -7.74 19.85 -6.44
C GLU A 272 -6.73 19.76 -5.26
N PRO A 273 -6.01 20.84 -4.89
CA PRO A 273 -4.93 20.75 -3.90
C PRO A 273 -5.44 20.32 -2.53
N GLN A 274 -6.61 20.82 -2.10
CA GLN A 274 -7.20 20.49 -0.81
C GLN A 274 -7.49 18.98 -0.68
N THR A 275 -8.11 18.39 -1.69
CA THR A 275 -8.39 16.94 -1.72
C THR A 275 -7.09 16.13 -1.78
N VAL A 276 -6.11 16.56 -2.60
CA VAL A 276 -4.80 15.89 -2.71
C VAL A 276 -4.09 15.86 -1.37
N VAL A 277 -3.94 17.01 -0.70
CA VAL A 277 -3.24 17.11 0.59
C VAL A 277 -3.96 16.30 1.66
N SER A 278 -5.28 16.41 1.73
CA SER A 278 -6.10 15.73 2.76
C SER A 278 -6.06 14.22 2.60
N VAL A 279 -6.29 13.70 1.39
CA VAL A 279 -6.26 12.25 1.12
C VAL A 279 -4.87 11.67 1.34
N THR A 280 -3.82 12.36 0.85
CA THR A 280 -2.44 11.90 1.05
C THR A 280 -2.07 11.87 2.53
N THR A 281 -2.51 12.86 3.31
CA THR A 281 -2.27 12.89 4.76
C THR A 281 -2.92 11.71 5.47
N VAL A 282 -4.16 11.40 5.12
CA VAL A 282 -4.85 10.23 5.71
C VAL A 282 -4.13 8.92 5.33
N LEU A 283 -3.68 8.78 4.08
CA LEU A 283 -2.89 7.61 3.67
C LEU A 283 -1.59 7.50 4.48
N VAL A 284 -0.88 8.62 4.70
CA VAL A 284 0.33 8.65 5.53
C VAL A 284 0.02 8.28 6.99
N LEU A 285 -1.08 8.80 7.55
CA LEU A 285 -1.51 8.42 8.90
C LEU A 285 -1.82 6.93 9.01
N VAL A 286 -2.54 6.38 8.03
CA VAL A 286 -2.83 4.94 7.97
C VAL A 286 -1.54 4.13 7.88
N TYR A 287 -0.60 4.55 7.03
CA TYR A 287 0.72 3.91 6.91
C TYR A 287 1.50 3.93 8.23
N ILE A 288 1.54 5.08 8.91
CA ILE A 288 2.19 5.25 10.21
C ILE A 288 1.55 4.32 11.26
N ILE A 289 0.21 4.29 11.32
CA ILE A 289 -0.53 3.44 12.26
C ILE A 289 -0.30 1.96 11.95
N ALA A 290 -0.35 1.56 10.68
CA ALA A 290 -0.08 0.19 10.26
C ALA A 290 1.33 -0.26 10.68
N ASN A 291 2.36 0.56 10.42
CA ASN A 291 3.72 0.26 10.85
C ASN A 291 3.86 0.18 12.37
N LEU A 292 3.20 1.09 13.10
CA LEU A 292 3.20 1.05 14.56
C LEU A 292 2.57 -0.25 15.09
N ILE A 293 1.44 -0.68 14.52
CA ILE A 293 0.80 -1.95 14.87
C ILE A 293 1.74 -3.13 14.62
N VAL A 294 2.41 -3.15 13.47
CA VAL A 294 3.40 -4.18 13.10
C VAL A 294 4.58 -4.20 14.08
N ASP A 295 5.13 -3.04 14.41
CA ASP A 295 6.20 -2.91 15.42
C ASP A 295 5.78 -3.44 16.79
N LEU A 296 4.53 -3.16 17.18
CA LEU A 296 3.98 -3.67 18.45
C LEU A 296 3.76 -5.19 18.41
N LEU A 297 3.30 -5.72 17.29
CA LEU A 297 3.15 -7.17 17.09
C LEU A 297 4.51 -7.86 17.17
N TYR A 298 5.57 -7.29 16.61
CA TYR A 298 6.93 -7.82 16.74
C TYR A 298 7.40 -7.88 18.19
N ALA A 299 7.18 -6.79 18.95
CA ALA A 299 7.55 -6.77 20.35
C ALA A 299 6.79 -7.81 21.21
N VAL A 300 5.63 -8.29 20.73
CA VAL A 300 4.86 -9.37 21.37
C VAL A 300 5.36 -10.75 20.91
N LEU A 301 5.66 -10.91 19.63
CA LEU A 301 6.02 -12.20 19.01
C LEU A 301 7.48 -12.59 19.27
N ASP A 302 8.40 -11.61 19.30
CA ASP A 302 9.83 -11.84 19.59
C ASP A 302 10.23 -11.25 20.94
N PRO A 303 10.33 -12.08 22.00
CA PRO A 303 10.74 -11.63 23.32
C PRO A 303 12.20 -11.11 23.39
N ARG A 304 13.03 -11.34 22.35
CA ARG A 304 14.43 -10.87 22.32
C ARG A 304 14.52 -9.36 22.10
N ILE A 305 13.56 -8.75 21.43
CA ILE A 305 13.48 -7.30 21.19
C ILE A 305 13.17 -6.51 22.48
N ARG A 306 12.79 -7.18 23.55
CA ARG A 306 12.42 -6.54 24.83
C ARG A 306 13.61 -6.02 25.65
N TYR A 307 14.84 -6.37 25.31
CA TYR A 307 16.03 -6.13 26.14
C TYR A 307 16.97 -5.06 25.54
N GLU A 308 16.67 -4.49 24.38
CA GLU A 308 17.33 -3.30 23.83
C GLU A 308 16.43 -2.05 23.95
#